data_018453a2e6092e7b4c7bb70fa4ab679c
#
_entry.id   018453a2e6092e7b4c7bb70fa4ab679c
#
_cell.length_a   1.000
_cell.length_b   1.000
_cell.length_c   1.000
_cell.angle_alpha   90.00
_cell.angle_beta   90.00
_cell.angle_gamma   90.00
#
_symmetry.space_group_name_H-M   'P 1'
#
loop_
_entity.id
_entity.type
_entity.pdbx_description
1 polymer ?
#
loop_
_entity_poly.entity_id
_entity_poly.type
_entity_poly.pdbx_seq_one_letter_code
_entity_poly.pdbx_strand_id
1 'polypeptide(L)'
;SVHLIKETKYEGLATVEFLVDYSKGDFKFIECNARLQVEHTVTEAVLGLDLVRAQIQIASGKSLKQLKLEQEDIPEPKGFAVQSRVNMEVIDSKGEIKPSGGKFTSFDLPSGPGVRSDSYGYNGYESNPAFDSLIAKVITHSPEDNFKQALKRNYRSLCEFKVEGVPTNLDLLKNILSNSKFKNNELHTNFIDQNIENLLSVGKHINLSDINRSIKKNIPKRGKIENLDPLAVLDHGKTGGVFVDDSENILQLENEELEAGLSSIKAPMQGMIVKFDVKQGDEIWKGKPLL
;
A
#
# COMPACT_ATOMS: atom_id res chain seq x y z
N SER A 1 8.17 3.24 33.38
CA SER A 1 7.87 4.41 32.51
C SER A 1 7.12 5.50 33.27
N VAL A 2 5.92 5.24 33.81
CA VAL A 2 5.05 6.25 34.45
C VAL A 2 5.79 7.01 35.58
N HIS A 3 6.54 6.32 36.42
CA HIS A 3 7.33 6.96 37.49
C HIS A 3 8.36 7.96 36.94
N LEU A 4 9.10 7.58 35.90
CA LEU A 4 10.10 8.46 35.25
C LEU A 4 9.45 9.75 34.71
N ILE A 5 8.32 9.63 34.05
CA ILE A 5 7.58 10.77 33.49
C ILE A 5 7.03 11.70 34.59
N LYS A 6 6.56 11.13 35.70
CA LYS A 6 6.10 11.92 36.87
C LYS A 6 7.23 12.71 37.50
N GLU A 7 8.39 12.08 37.72
CA GLU A 7 9.55 12.74 38.32
C GLU A 7 10.11 13.88 37.46
N THR A 8 10.08 13.71 36.14
CA THR A 8 10.52 14.74 35.20
C THR A 8 9.48 15.82 34.94
N LYS A 9 8.25 15.66 35.42
CA LYS A 9 7.10 16.55 35.14
C LYS A 9 6.89 16.80 33.66
N TYR A 10 7.18 15.77 32.83
CA TYR A 10 7.03 15.87 31.40
C TYR A 10 5.54 15.84 30.99
N GLU A 11 5.15 16.75 30.11
CA GLU A 11 3.81 16.84 29.53
C GLU A 11 3.87 16.58 28.02
N GLY A 12 3.08 15.63 27.54
CA GLY A 12 3.00 15.26 26.13
C GLY A 12 3.21 13.76 25.89
N LEU A 13 3.37 13.38 24.64
CA LEU A 13 3.68 12.01 24.27
C LEU A 13 5.16 11.70 24.44
N ALA A 14 5.44 10.55 25.02
CA ALA A 14 6.79 10.01 25.10
C ALA A 14 6.77 8.50 24.90
N THR A 15 7.85 7.96 24.37
CA THR A 15 8.12 6.51 24.30
C THR A 15 9.35 6.21 25.14
N VAL A 16 9.20 5.28 26.08
CA VAL A 16 10.29 4.80 26.93
C VAL A 16 10.71 3.42 26.43
N GLU A 17 11.96 3.28 26.06
CA GLU A 17 12.51 2.05 25.47
C GLU A 17 13.31 1.23 26.49
N PHE A 18 13.07 -0.07 26.48
CA PHE A 18 13.72 -1.04 27.34
C PHE A 18 14.24 -2.23 26.53
N LEU A 19 15.42 -2.72 26.90
CA LEU A 19 15.91 -4.02 26.48
C LEU A 19 15.47 -5.06 27.52
N VAL A 20 14.82 -6.14 27.08
CA VAL A 20 14.23 -7.16 27.94
C VAL A 20 14.95 -8.49 27.70
N ASP A 21 15.44 -9.11 28.77
CA ASP A 21 15.90 -10.50 28.79
C ASP A 21 14.76 -11.41 29.31
N TYR A 22 14.03 -12.01 28.37
CA TYR A 22 12.90 -12.88 28.73
C TYR A 22 13.31 -14.12 29.54
N SER A 23 14.56 -14.59 29.40
CA SER A 23 15.03 -15.76 30.11
C SER A 23 15.25 -15.53 31.60
N LYS A 24 15.56 -14.29 31.97
CA LYS A 24 15.83 -13.86 33.35
C LYS A 24 14.72 -13.00 33.93
N GLY A 25 13.82 -12.51 33.08
CA GLY A 25 12.83 -11.52 33.52
C GLY A 25 13.43 -10.11 33.80
N ASP A 26 14.68 -9.88 33.38
CA ASP A 26 15.38 -8.62 33.57
C ASP A 26 15.05 -7.63 32.45
N PHE A 27 15.04 -6.34 32.79
CA PHE A 27 14.95 -5.28 31.80
C PHE A 27 15.94 -4.14 32.09
N LYS A 28 16.42 -3.50 31.04
CA LYS A 28 17.31 -2.34 31.14
C LYS A 28 16.71 -1.19 30.36
N PHE A 29 16.70 -0.01 30.98
CA PHE A 29 16.33 1.24 30.32
C PHE A 29 17.35 1.58 29.23
N ILE A 30 16.87 1.95 28.03
CA ILE A 30 17.73 2.39 26.93
C ILE A 30 17.62 3.89 26.83
N GLU A 31 16.45 4.41 26.46
CA GLU A 31 16.22 5.83 26.23
C GLU A 31 14.76 6.24 26.42
N CYS A 32 14.51 7.54 26.46
CA CYS A 32 13.18 8.12 26.41
C CYS A 32 13.12 9.12 25.25
N ASN A 33 12.26 8.85 24.30
CA ASN A 33 11.94 9.74 23.18
C ASN A 33 10.75 10.62 23.56
N ALA A 34 11.04 11.86 23.97
CA ALA A 34 10.03 12.85 24.41
C ALA A 34 9.31 13.47 23.21
N ARG A 35 8.69 12.65 22.36
CA ARG A 35 7.99 13.03 21.15
C ARG A 35 7.13 11.89 20.64
N LEU A 36 6.25 12.19 19.67
CA LEU A 36 5.58 11.16 18.89
C LEU A 36 6.61 10.36 18.08
N GLN A 37 6.47 9.05 18.05
CA GLN A 37 7.28 8.15 17.23
C GLN A 37 6.51 7.64 16.00
N VAL A 38 7.25 7.15 15.00
CA VAL A 38 6.68 6.66 13.74
C VAL A 38 5.72 5.49 13.98
N GLU A 39 6.03 4.63 14.96
CA GLU A 39 5.29 3.41 15.31
C GLU A 39 4.06 3.63 16.20
N HIS A 40 3.74 4.87 16.63
CA HIS A 40 2.56 5.14 17.46
C HIS A 40 1.26 4.52 16.94
N THR A 41 1.16 4.33 15.63
CA THR A 41 -0.04 3.82 14.96
C THR A 41 -0.39 2.38 15.32
N VAL A 42 0.57 1.53 15.75
CA VAL A 42 0.24 0.19 16.26
C VAL A 42 -0.45 0.26 17.62
N THR A 43 -0.01 1.18 18.48
CA THR A 43 -0.65 1.45 19.77
C THR A 43 -2.06 1.98 19.56
N GLU A 44 -2.23 2.94 18.65
CA GLU A 44 -3.55 3.47 18.28
C GLU A 44 -4.49 2.37 17.79
N ALA A 45 -3.98 1.46 16.95
CA ALA A 45 -4.78 0.38 16.37
C ALA A 45 -5.29 -0.63 17.41
N VAL A 46 -4.46 -1.03 18.39
CA VAL A 46 -4.85 -2.02 19.39
C VAL A 46 -5.66 -1.44 20.54
N LEU A 47 -5.48 -0.15 20.85
CA LEU A 47 -6.19 0.53 21.95
C LEU A 47 -7.43 1.30 21.48
N GLY A 48 -7.54 1.60 20.18
CA GLY A 48 -8.62 2.45 19.66
C GLY A 48 -8.50 3.90 20.09
N LEU A 49 -7.28 4.40 20.32
CA LEU A 49 -6.98 5.76 20.75
C LEU A 49 -6.38 6.58 19.61
N ASP A 50 -6.60 7.88 19.62
CA ASP A 50 -5.94 8.85 18.75
C ASP A 50 -4.90 9.62 19.57
N LEU A 51 -3.65 9.18 19.49
CA LEU A 51 -2.55 9.76 20.27
C LEU A 51 -2.17 11.16 19.81
N VAL A 52 -2.26 11.44 18.52
CA VAL A 52 -2.00 12.78 17.96
C VAL A 52 -3.00 13.79 18.48
N ARG A 53 -4.28 13.43 18.47
CA ARG A 53 -5.35 14.26 19.02
C ARG A 53 -5.17 14.46 20.54
N ALA A 54 -4.81 13.39 21.26
CA ALA A 54 -4.53 13.47 22.70
C ALA A 54 -3.40 14.45 22.98
N GLN A 55 -2.29 14.38 22.26
CA GLN A 55 -1.17 15.31 22.37
C GLN A 55 -1.60 16.78 22.17
N ILE A 56 -2.38 17.07 21.13
CA ILE A 56 -2.88 18.41 20.83
C ILE A 56 -3.78 18.91 21.99
N GLN A 57 -4.63 18.04 22.52
CA GLN A 57 -5.54 18.39 23.63
C GLN A 57 -4.79 18.65 24.93
N ILE A 58 -3.74 17.88 25.24
CA ILE A 58 -2.84 18.11 26.39
C ILE A 58 -2.14 19.43 26.23
N ALA A 59 -1.57 19.70 25.06
CA ALA A 59 -0.91 20.97 24.77
C ALA A 59 -1.87 22.18 24.85
N SER A 60 -3.17 21.96 24.69
CA SER A 60 -4.22 22.99 24.91
C SER A 60 -4.63 23.13 26.37
N GLY A 61 -3.97 22.43 27.31
CA GLY A 61 -4.22 22.53 28.74
C GLY A 61 -5.26 21.56 29.29
N LYS A 62 -5.71 20.54 28.53
CA LYS A 62 -6.59 19.51 29.05
C LYS A 62 -5.80 18.50 29.88
N SER A 63 -6.37 18.11 31.04
CA SER A 63 -5.80 17.06 31.89
C SER A 63 -6.11 15.65 31.34
N LEU A 64 -5.30 14.66 31.73
CA LEU A 64 -5.54 13.24 31.40
C LEU A 64 -6.94 12.79 31.87
N LYS A 65 -7.37 13.25 33.03
CA LYS A 65 -8.71 12.97 33.57
C LYS A 65 -9.84 13.48 32.66
N GLN A 66 -9.71 14.71 32.14
CA GLN A 66 -10.70 15.27 31.18
C GLN A 66 -10.74 14.51 29.87
N LEU A 67 -9.62 13.91 29.49
CA LEU A 67 -9.48 13.11 28.26
C LEU A 67 -9.82 11.64 28.47
N LYS A 68 -10.07 11.19 29.69
CA LYS A 68 -10.20 9.78 30.11
C LYS A 68 -8.99 8.96 29.65
N LEU A 69 -7.80 9.45 29.97
CA LEU A 69 -6.50 8.84 29.66
C LEU A 69 -5.66 8.63 30.93
N GLU A 70 -6.29 8.58 32.11
CA GLU A 70 -5.63 8.08 33.31
C GLU A 70 -5.36 6.59 33.17
N GLN A 71 -4.42 6.03 33.92
CA GLN A 71 -3.97 4.63 33.74
C GLN A 71 -5.12 3.62 33.81
N GLU A 72 -6.10 3.87 34.67
CA GLU A 72 -7.31 3.06 34.82
C GLU A 72 -8.33 3.20 33.71
N ASP A 73 -8.26 4.28 32.92
CA ASP A 73 -9.15 4.55 31.78
C ASP A 73 -8.64 3.94 30.47
N ILE A 74 -7.35 3.56 30.43
CA ILE A 74 -6.75 2.99 29.21
C ILE A 74 -7.36 1.62 28.93
N PRO A 75 -7.96 1.40 27.76
CA PRO A 75 -8.55 0.12 27.43
C PRO A 75 -7.48 -0.98 27.28
N GLU A 76 -7.87 -2.21 27.59
CA GLU A 76 -7.03 -3.36 27.28
C GLU A 76 -6.77 -3.48 25.77
N PRO A 77 -5.54 -3.81 25.35
CA PRO A 77 -5.21 -4.01 23.95
C PRO A 77 -6.07 -5.11 23.32
N LYS A 78 -6.65 -4.84 22.14
CA LYS A 78 -7.46 -5.81 21.39
C LYS A 78 -6.67 -6.35 20.20
N GLY A 79 -6.36 -7.64 20.23
CA GLY A 79 -5.67 -8.34 19.17
C GLY A 79 -4.24 -7.82 18.94
N PHE A 80 -3.82 -7.84 17.67
CA PHE A 80 -2.45 -7.51 17.28
C PHE A 80 -2.43 -6.51 16.14
N ALA A 81 -1.46 -5.61 16.15
CA ALA A 81 -1.17 -4.72 15.04
C ALA A 81 0.28 -4.85 14.58
N VAL A 82 0.50 -4.69 13.28
CA VAL A 82 1.82 -4.73 12.64
C VAL A 82 1.96 -3.51 11.76
N GLN A 83 3.07 -2.78 11.90
CA GLN A 83 3.44 -1.67 11.03
C GLN A 83 4.64 -2.03 10.19
N SER A 84 4.54 -1.86 8.88
CA SER A 84 5.65 -1.91 7.94
C SER A 84 6.00 -0.50 7.46
N ARG A 85 7.27 -0.13 7.58
CA ARG A 85 7.81 1.12 7.05
C ARG A 85 8.34 0.87 5.65
N VAL A 86 7.68 1.44 4.67
CA VAL A 86 8.12 1.34 3.28
C VAL A 86 9.02 2.52 2.96
N ASN A 87 10.28 2.20 2.70
CA ASN A 87 11.34 3.18 2.46
C ASN A 87 11.85 3.10 1.02
N MET A 88 12.27 4.23 0.49
CA MET A 88 13.01 4.32 -0.77
C MET A 88 14.47 3.95 -0.50
N GLU A 89 14.80 2.69 -0.68
CA GLU A 89 16.12 2.15 -0.33
C GLU A 89 16.54 1.08 -1.34
N VAL A 90 17.83 1.04 -1.63
CA VAL A 90 18.50 -0.07 -2.29
C VAL A 90 19.28 -0.82 -1.23
N ILE A 91 19.08 -2.14 -1.17
CA ILE A 91 19.78 -3.02 -0.25
C ILE A 91 20.69 -3.90 -1.09
N ASP A 92 21.98 -3.85 -0.84
CA ASP A 92 22.94 -4.66 -1.58
C ASP A 92 23.00 -6.11 -1.06
N SER A 93 23.76 -6.95 -1.74
CA SER A 93 23.90 -8.38 -1.37
C SER A 93 24.53 -8.62 0.00
N LYS A 94 25.14 -7.60 0.60
CA LYS A 94 25.71 -7.66 1.94
C LYS A 94 24.76 -7.12 3.01
N GLY A 95 23.60 -6.60 2.60
CA GLY A 95 22.63 -5.99 3.50
C GLY A 95 22.92 -4.51 3.79
N GLU A 96 23.86 -3.86 3.09
CA GLU A 96 24.06 -2.43 3.22
C GLU A 96 22.89 -1.67 2.61
N ILE A 97 22.33 -0.75 3.38
CA ILE A 97 21.16 0.05 3.00
C ILE A 97 21.62 1.41 2.49
N LYS A 98 21.21 1.77 1.28
CA LYS A 98 21.48 3.08 0.69
C LYS A 98 20.16 3.76 0.33
N PRO A 99 19.92 5.00 0.76
CA PRO A 99 18.77 5.77 0.31
C PRO A 99 18.70 5.82 -1.22
N SER A 100 17.53 5.70 -1.77
CA SER A 100 17.25 5.88 -3.18
C SER A 100 16.29 7.03 -3.41
N GLY A 101 16.07 7.37 -4.67
CA GLY A 101 15.12 8.41 -5.05
C GLY A 101 14.77 8.28 -6.52
N GLY A 102 13.86 9.14 -6.98
CA GLY A 102 13.39 9.18 -8.34
C GLY A 102 11.94 9.61 -8.43
N LYS A 103 11.33 9.37 -9.60
CA LYS A 103 9.94 9.71 -9.88
C LYS A 103 9.06 8.46 -9.83
N PHE A 104 7.97 8.52 -9.05
CA PHE A 104 6.99 7.44 -9.02
C PHE A 104 6.20 7.39 -10.32
N THR A 105 6.32 6.30 -11.05
CA THR A 105 5.50 6.03 -12.25
C THR A 105 4.18 5.37 -11.90
N SER A 106 4.11 4.67 -10.75
CA SER A 106 2.89 4.15 -10.17
C SER A 106 3.01 4.16 -8.64
N PHE A 107 1.94 4.57 -7.95
CA PHE A 107 1.87 4.60 -6.50
C PHE A 107 0.44 4.34 -6.04
N ASP A 108 0.12 3.08 -5.69
CA ASP A 108 -1.22 2.66 -5.28
C ASP A 108 -1.13 2.01 -3.89
N LEU A 109 -1.73 2.66 -2.90
CA LEU A 109 -1.71 2.22 -1.51
C LEU A 109 -2.66 1.04 -1.27
N PRO A 110 -2.29 0.07 -0.42
CA PRO A 110 -3.19 -1.00 -0.02
C PRO A 110 -4.32 -0.45 0.85
N SER A 111 -5.48 -1.10 0.78
CA SER A 111 -6.67 -0.72 1.53
C SER A 111 -7.48 -1.94 1.97
N GLY A 112 -8.50 -1.71 2.78
CA GLY A 112 -9.44 -2.75 3.23
C GLY A 112 -9.62 -2.81 4.74
N PRO A 113 -10.48 -3.72 5.24
CA PRO A 113 -10.76 -3.84 6.66
C PRO A 113 -9.51 -4.14 7.49
N GLY A 114 -9.23 -3.31 8.50
CA GLY A 114 -8.06 -3.43 9.35
C GLY A 114 -6.73 -3.09 8.67
N VAL A 115 -6.77 -2.32 7.58
CA VAL A 115 -5.59 -1.76 6.90
C VAL A 115 -5.66 -0.25 6.95
N ARG A 116 -4.60 0.38 7.45
CA ARG A 116 -4.37 1.82 7.41
C ARG A 116 -3.07 2.08 6.68
N SER A 117 -3.08 3.02 5.75
CA SER A 117 -1.89 3.47 5.03
C SER A 117 -1.69 4.96 5.27
N ASP A 118 -0.58 5.33 5.89
CA ASP A 118 -0.16 6.72 6.07
C ASP A 118 0.97 6.99 5.08
N SER A 119 0.79 7.95 4.17
CA SER A 119 1.75 8.25 3.11
C SER A 119 1.61 9.69 2.63
N TYR A 120 2.68 10.20 2.02
CA TYR A 120 2.68 11.45 1.26
C TYR A 120 2.91 11.24 -0.24
N GLY A 121 3.22 9.98 -0.67
CA GLY A 121 3.50 9.65 -2.07
C GLY A 121 2.24 9.64 -2.95
N TYR A 122 2.44 9.94 -4.23
CA TYR A 122 1.40 9.88 -5.27
C TYR A 122 2.03 9.65 -6.64
N ASN A 123 1.23 9.27 -7.62
CA ASN A 123 1.68 9.09 -9.00
C ASN A 123 2.29 10.39 -9.55
N GLY A 124 3.52 10.29 -10.06
CA GLY A 124 4.26 11.42 -10.62
C GLY A 124 5.05 12.25 -9.59
N TYR A 125 4.95 11.94 -8.28
CA TYR A 125 5.79 12.56 -7.26
C TYR A 125 7.26 12.27 -7.51
N GLU A 126 8.11 13.28 -7.39
CA GLU A 126 9.56 13.16 -7.47
C GLU A 126 10.16 13.30 -6.08
N SER A 127 10.84 12.26 -5.62
CA SER A 127 11.41 12.23 -4.28
C SER A 127 12.67 13.08 -4.20
N ASN A 128 12.85 13.77 -3.08
CA ASN A 128 14.07 14.51 -2.79
C ASN A 128 14.91 13.69 -1.80
N PRO A 129 16.11 13.20 -2.20
CA PRO A 129 16.98 12.39 -1.36
C PRO A 129 17.57 13.14 -0.15
N ALA A 130 17.37 14.46 -0.05
CA ALA A 130 17.76 15.24 1.12
C ALA A 130 16.84 15.01 2.34
N PHE A 131 15.68 14.37 2.15
CA PHE A 131 14.75 14.03 3.21
C PHE A 131 14.80 12.53 3.55
N ASP A 132 14.06 12.15 4.61
CA ASP A 132 13.92 10.76 5.03
C ASP A 132 13.41 9.87 3.88
N SER A 133 13.93 8.65 3.80
CA SER A 133 13.53 7.66 2.78
C SER A 133 12.13 7.08 2.98
N LEU A 134 11.50 7.28 4.13
CA LEU A 134 10.18 6.75 4.47
C LEU A 134 9.09 7.37 3.58
N ILE A 135 8.46 6.56 2.74
CA ILE A 135 7.37 7.02 1.85
C ILE A 135 5.98 6.63 2.33
N ALA A 136 5.88 5.54 3.05
CA ALA A 136 4.60 5.07 3.58
C ALA A 136 4.78 4.19 4.81
N LYS A 137 3.75 4.22 5.68
CA LYS A 137 3.55 3.21 6.72
C LYS A 137 2.31 2.40 6.34
N VAL A 138 2.44 1.09 6.35
CA VAL A 138 1.31 0.17 6.21
C VAL A 138 1.06 -0.48 7.56
N ILE A 139 -0.05 -0.12 8.19
CA ILE A 139 -0.46 -0.61 9.50
C ILE A 139 -1.62 -1.58 9.30
N THR A 140 -1.49 -2.77 9.85
CA THR A 140 -2.56 -3.76 9.81
C THR A 140 -2.92 -4.19 11.23
N HIS A 141 -4.21 -4.30 11.47
CA HIS A 141 -4.77 -4.71 12.75
C HIS A 141 -5.68 -5.93 12.58
N SER A 142 -5.52 -6.92 13.46
CA SER A 142 -6.44 -8.04 13.62
C SER A 142 -6.97 -8.03 15.05
N PRO A 143 -8.28 -7.94 15.25
CA PRO A 143 -8.88 -7.97 16.61
C PRO A 143 -8.86 -9.37 17.23
N GLU A 144 -8.49 -10.39 16.45
CA GLU A 144 -8.36 -11.76 16.93
C GLU A 144 -7.10 -11.92 17.79
N ASP A 145 -7.17 -12.78 18.78
CA ASP A 145 -6.02 -13.13 19.61
C ASP A 145 -5.07 -14.10 18.88
N ASN A 146 -4.61 -13.68 17.70
CA ASN A 146 -3.74 -14.45 16.84
C ASN A 146 -2.79 -13.53 16.05
N PHE A 147 -1.55 -13.45 16.51
CA PHE A 147 -0.51 -12.65 15.86
C PHE A 147 -0.29 -13.01 14.38
N LYS A 148 -0.38 -14.29 14.02
CA LYS A 148 -0.19 -14.75 12.64
C LYS A 148 -1.23 -14.17 11.67
N GLN A 149 -2.43 -13.85 12.14
CA GLN A 149 -3.45 -13.19 11.32
C GLN A 149 -3.06 -11.74 10.98
N ALA A 150 -2.54 -11.00 11.96
CA ALA A 150 -2.04 -9.64 11.71
C ALA A 150 -0.87 -9.65 10.71
N LEU A 151 0.07 -10.60 10.86
CA LEU A 151 1.19 -10.79 9.92
C LEU A 151 0.70 -11.13 8.49
N LYS A 152 -0.24 -12.07 8.37
CA LYS A 152 -0.83 -12.46 7.07
C LYS A 152 -1.50 -11.29 6.39
N ARG A 153 -2.24 -10.47 7.15
CA ARG A 153 -2.88 -9.25 6.64
C ARG A 153 -1.84 -8.23 6.17
N ASN A 154 -0.78 -8.02 6.95
CA ASN A 154 0.30 -7.11 6.57
C ASN A 154 1.03 -7.58 5.30
N TYR A 155 1.39 -8.86 5.22
CA TYR A 155 2.00 -9.45 4.03
C TYR A 155 1.13 -9.25 2.78
N ARG A 156 -0.19 -9.53 2.88
CA ARG A 156 -1.14 -9.31 1.79
C ARG A 156 -1.16 -7.84 1.36
N SER A 157 -1.23 -6.93 2.33
CA SER A 157 -1.23 -5.49 2.06
C SER A 157 0.05 -5.04 1.34
N LEU A 158 1.22 -5.57 1.72
CA LEU A 158 2.47 -5.27 1.01
C LEU A 158 2.50 -5.86 -0.41
N CYS A 159 1.82 -6.98 -0.66
CA CYS A 159 1.66 -7.54 -2.01
C CYS A 159 0.68 -6.71 -2.88
N GLU A 160 -0.27 -6.03 -2.26
CA GLU A 160 -1.21 -5.10 -2.91
C GLU A 160 -0.58 -3.73 -3.17
N PHE A 161 0.42 -3.34 -2.36
CA PHE A 161 1.07 -2.05 -2.50
C PHE A 161 1.89 -1.98 -3.79
N LYS A 162 1.48 -1.13 -4.71
CA LYS A 162 2.16 -0.92 -5.98
C LYS A 162 2.99 0.36 -5.92
N VAL A 163 4.31 0.20 -6.05
CA VAL A 163 5.28 1.31 -6.18
C VAL A 163 6.17 0.98 -7.36
N GLU A 164 6.22 1.86 -8.36
CA GLU A 164 7.09 1.72 -9.53
C GLU A 164 7.84 3.04 -9.78
N GLY A 165 9.02 2.92 -10.39
CA GLY A 165 9.89 4.06 -10.72
C GLY A 165 10.97 4.37 -9.67
N VAL A 166 10.82 3.84 -8.46
CA VAL A 166 11.79 4.03 -7.36
C VAL A 166 12.03 2.69 -6.66
N PRO A 167 13.29 2.30 -6.39
CA PRO A 167 13.60 1.15 -5.56
C PRO A 167 13.08 1.33 -4.13
N THR A 168 12.55 0.27 -3.55
CA THR A 168 12.03 0.25 -2.17
C THR A 168 12.44 -1.02 -1.44
N ASN A 169 12.27 -1.03 -0.11
CA ASN A 169 12.50 -2.20 0.74
C ASN A 169 11.31 -3.18 0.80
N LEU A 170 10.30 -3.05 -0.08
CA LEU A 170 9.07 -3.86 -0.05
C LEU A 170 9.35 -5.37 -0.04
N ASP A 171 10.28 -5.85 -0.86
CA ASP A 171 10.58 -7.28 -0.95
C ASP A 171 11.25 -7.80 0.32
N LEU A 172 12.16 -7.03 0.93
CA LEU A 172 12.72 -7.35 2.23
C LEU A 172 11.62 -7.46 3.30
N LEU A 173 10.69 -6.51 3.35
CA LEU A 173 9.57 -6.54 4.30
C LEU A 173 8.69 -7.79 4.12
N LYS A 174 8.36 -8.15 2.87
CA LYS A 174 7.62 -9.38 2.55
C LYS A 174 8.37 -10.63 2.99
N ASN A 175 9.69 -10.67 2.78
CA ASN A 175 10.54 -11.78 3.21
C ASN A 175 10.59 -11.91 4.74
N ILE A 176 10.72 -10.80 5.48
CA ILE A 176 10.65 -10.78 6.93
C ILE A 176 9.31 -11.36 7.42
N LEU A 177 8.18 -10.87 6.91
CA LEU A 177 6.85 -11.35 7.29
C LEU A 177 6.60 -12.81 6.93
N SER A 178 7.33 -13.35 5.94
CA SER A 178 7.24 -14.75 5.52
C SER A 178 8.13 -15.68 6.31
N ASN A 179 9.14 -15.16 7.01
CA ASN A 179 10.12 -15.94 7.77
C ASN A 179 9.45 -16.69 8.93
N SER A 180 9.81 -17.96 9.13
CA SER A 180 9.22 -18.82 10.16
C SER A 180 9.52 -18.35 11.57
N LYS A 181 10.76 -17.92 11.85
CA LYS A 181 11.14 -17.39 13.15
C LYS A 181 10.36 -16.12 13.48
N PHE A 182 10.19 -15.22 12.50
CA PHE A 182 9.36 -14.01 12.68
C PHE A 182 7.91 -14.37 13.00
N LYS A 183 7.33 -15.32 12.28
CA LYS A 183 5.94 -15.80 12.50
C LYS A 183 5.75 -16.46 13.86
N ASN A 184 6.79 -17.04 14.42
CA ASN A 184 6.76 -17.69 15.73
C ASN A 184 7.19 -16.75 16.86
N ASN A 185 7.46 -15.48 16.57
CA ASN A 185 7.99 -14.50 17.53
C ASN A 185 9.32 -14.90 18.17
N GLU A 186 10.16 -15.64 17.42
CA GLU A 186 11.52 -16.05 17.82
C GLU A 186 12.50 -14.95 17.41
N LEU A 187 12.38 -13.78 18.04
CA LEU A 187 13.10 -12.57 17.64
C LEU A 187 14.08 -12.12 18.72
N HIS A 188 15.19 -11.55 18.26
CA HIS A 188 16.20 -10.91 19.09
C HIS A 188 16.88 -9.79 18.31
N THR A 189 17.67 -8.96 18.98
CA THR A 189 18.28 -7.74 18.39
C THR A 189 19.09 -7.98 17.12
N ASN A 190 19.76 -9.13 17.01
CA ASN A 190 20.59 -9.50 15.85
C ASN A 190 19.85 -10.36 14.80
N PHE A 191 18.50 -10.43 14.87
CA PHE A 191 17.72 -11.29 13.97
C PHE A 191 17.94 -10.96 12.49
N ILE A 192 17.92 -9.69 12.12
CA ILE A 192 18.11 -9.25 10.73
C ILE A 192 19.49 -9.62 10.25
N ASP A 193 20.55 -9.25 10.99
CA ASP A 193 21.95 -9.48 10.62
C ASP A 193 22.26 -10.97 10.41
N GLN A 194 21.74 -11.81 11.30
CA GLN A 194 21.95 -13.26 11.21
C GLN A 194 21.16 -13.95 10.10
N ASN A 195 20.14 -13.31 9.55
CA ASN A 195 19.29 -13.90 8.51
C ASN A 195 19.31 -13.10 7.21
N ILE A 196 20.18 -12.10 7.09
CA ILE A 196 20.13 -11.12 5.98
C ILE A 196 20.23 -11.78 4.61
N GLU A 197 21.10 -12.75 4.40
CA GLU A 197 21.24 -13.47 3.12
C GLU A 197 19.93 -14.17 2.70
N ASN A 198 19.24 -14.80 3.66
CA ASN A 198 17.97 -15.46 3.41
C ASN A 198 16.84 -14.43 3.18
N LEU A 199 16.90 -13.29 3.87
CA LEU A 199 15.92 -12.23 3.77
C LEU A 199 16.07 -11.42 2.46
N LEU A 200 17.26 -11.40 1.87
CA LEU A 200 17.52 -10.79 0.57
C LEU A 200 17.31 -11.75 -0.59
N SER A 201 17.24 -13.08 -0.33
CA SER A 201 16.95 -14.03 -1.38
C SER A 201 15.58 -13.71 -2.00
N VAL A 202 15.56 -13.62 -3.34
CA VAL A 202 14.35 -13.25 -4.09
C VAL A 202 13.29 -14.34 -3.92
N GLY A 203 12.39 -14.15 -2.97
CA GLY A 203 11.16 -14.92 -2.87
C GLY A 203 10.25 -14.62 -4.06
N LYS A 204 9.60 -15.62 -4.63
CA LYS A 204 8.52 -15.40 -5.60
C LYS A 204 7.29 -14.87 -4.84
N HIS A 205 7.27 -13.57 -4.58
CA HIS A 205 6.08 -12.93 -4.02
C HIS A 205 5.04 -12.76 -5.12
N ILE A 206 3.80 -13.11 -4.80
CA ILE A 206 2.67 -12.85 -5.69
C ILE A 206 2.34 -11.36 -5.56
N ASN A 207 2.71 -10.57 -6.55
CA ASN A 207 2.22 -9.20 -6.65
C ASN A 207 0.88 -9.22 -7.39
N LEU A 208 -0.15 -8.64 -6.81
CA LEU A 208 -1.49 -8.57 -7.41
C LEU A 208 -1.48 -7.80 -8.75
N SER A 209 -0.52 -6.87 -8.92
CA SER A 209 -0.28 -6.21 -10.21
C SER A 209 0.08 -7.19 -11.33
N ASP A 210 0.85 -8.25 -11.02
CA ASP A 210 1.27 -9.25 -11.99
C ASP A 210 0.11 -10.20 -12.35
N ILE A 211 -0.74 -10.51 -11.37
CA ILE A 211 -1.99 -11.26 -11.62
C ILE A 211 -2.91 -10.46 -12.54
N ASN A 212 -3.10 -9.17 -12.29
CA ASN A 212 -3.93 -8.32 -13.13
C ASN A 212 -3.38 -8.17 -14.55
N ARG A 213 -2.05 -8.13 -14.73
CA ARG A 213 -1.41 -8.17 -16.06
C ARG A 213 -1.65 -9.51 -16.75
N SER A 214 -1.57 -10.62 -16.01
CA SER A 214 -1.83 -11.96 -16.54
C SER A 214 -3.30 -12.16 -16.91
N ILE A 215 -4.21 -11.66 -16.09
CA ILE A 215 -5.66 -11.69 -16.37
C ILE A 215 -5.99 -10.83 -17.59
N LYS A 216 -5.42 -9.60 -17.69
CA LYS A 216 -5.62 -8.75 -18.89
C LYS A 216 -5.09 -9.39 -20.18
N LYS A 217 -4.04 -10.20 -20.11
CA LYS A 217 -3.55 -10.97 -21.27
C LYS A 217 -4.46 -12.14 -21.63
N ASN A 218 -5.17 -12.69 -20.65
CA ASN A 218 -6.00 -13.91 -20.82
C ASN A 218 -7.51 -13.61 -20.83
N ILE A 219 -7.96 -12.36 -20.78
CA ILE A 219 -9.36 -12.05 -21.03
C ILE A 219 -9.62 -12.31 -22.50
N PRO A 220 -10.41 -13.32 -22.86
CA PRO A 220 -10.76 -13.53 -24.25
C PRO A 220 -11.45 -12.26 -24.75
N LYS A 221 -10.94 -11.72 -25.86
CA LYS A 221 -11.56 -10.55 -26.49
C LYS A 221 -13.01 -10.87 -26.76
N ARG A 222 -13.93 -10.03 -26.27
CA ARG A 222 -15.35 -10.18 -26.51
C ARG A 222 -15.60 -10.31 -28.00
N GLY A 223 -16.14 -11.45 -28.43
CA GLY A 223 -16.59 -11.64 -29.82
C GLY A 223 -17.62 -10.56 -30.18
N LYS A 224 -17.58 -10.07 -31.41
CA LYS A 224 -18.61 -9.19 -31.95
C LYS A 224 -19.96 -9.92 -31.87
N ILE A 225 -20.90 -9.36 -31.13
CA ILE A 225 -22.29 -9.82 -31.13
C ILE A 225 -22.91 -9.12 -32.34
N GLU A 226 -23.13 -9.85 -33.43
CA GLU A 226 -23.74 -9.32 -34.65
C GLU A 226 -25.27 -9.13 -34.56
N ASN A 227 -25.85 -9.40 -33.40
CA ASN A 227 -27.32 -9.28 -33.20
C ASN A 227 -27.65 -7.94 -32.54
N LEU A 228 -28.60 -7.23 -33.17
CA LEU A 228 -29.22 -6.00 -32.68
C LEU A 228 -30.10 -6.18 -31.42
N ASP A 229 -30.24 -7.42 -30.92
CA ASP A 229 -31.03 -7.71 -29.73
C ASP A 229 -30.20 -7.40 -28.45
N PRO A 230 -30.65 -6.46 -27.61
CA PRO A 230 -29.98 -6.16 -26.34
C PRO A 230 -29.88 -7.34 -25.37
N LEU A 231 -30.69 -8.37 -25.53
CA LEU A 231 -30.71 -9.57 -24.70
C LEU A 231 -29.78 -10.69 -25.20
N ALA A 232 -29.24 -10.58 -26.41
CA ALA A 232 -28.30 -11.56 -26.98
C ALA A 232 -27.04 -11.76 -26.12
N VAL A 233 -26.68 -10.77 -25.29
CA VAL A 233 -25.57 -10.85 -24.33
C VAL A 233 -25.81 -11.92 -23.26
N LEU A 234 -27.06 -12.14 -22.88
CA LEU A 234 -27.44 -13.12 -21.85
C LEU A 234 -27.41 -14.56 -22.38
N ASP A 235 -27.64 -14.76 -23.67
CA ASP A 235 -27.63 -16.09 -24.32
C ASP A 235 -26.17 -16.50 -24.68
N HIS A 236 -25.29 -15.56 -24.97
CA HIS A 236 -23.87 -15.83 -25.29
C HIS A 236 -23.09 -16.47 -24.13
N GLY A 237 -23.52 -16.24 -22.90
CA GLY A 237 -22.92 -16.86 -21.69
C GLY A 237 -23.34 -18.33 -21.48
N LYS A 238 -24.35 -18.84 -22.20
CA LYS A 238 -24.90 -20.17 -22.02
C LYS A 238 -24.47 -21.19 -23.08
N THR A 239 -24.06 -20.71 -24.24
CA THR A 239 -23.54 -21.53 -25.33
C THR A 239 -22.05 -21.28 -25.49
N GLY A 240 -21.21 -22.26 -25.13
CA GLY A 240 -19.75 -22.17 -25.26
C GLY A 240 -19.32 -21.91 -26.72
N GLY A 241 -19.27 -20.64 -27.09
CA GLY A 241 -18.83 -20.21 -28.43
C GLY A 241 -17.32 -20.38 -28.60
N VAL A 242 -16.92 -20.90 -29.76
CA VAL A 242 -15.51 -20.96 -30.20
C VAL A 242 -15.02 -19.53 -30.43
N PHE A 243 -14.01 -19.11 -29.67
CA PHE A 243 -13.37 -17.82 -29.84
C PHE A 243 -12.41 -17.85 -31.04
N VAL A 244 -12.61 -16.96 -31.99
CA VAL A 244 -11.64 -16.69 -33.07
C VAL A 244 -10.73 -15.55 -32.59
N ASP A 245 -9.44 -15.80 -32.59
CA ASP A 245 -8.42 -14.85 -32.16
C ASP A 245 -8.07 -13.86 -33.29
N ASP A 246 -8.71 -12.70 -33.29
CA ASP A 246 -8.41 -11.59 -34.20
C ASP A 246 -7.34 -10.62 -33.62
N SER A 247 -6.38 -11.15 -32.85
CA SER A 247 -5.39 -10.33 -32.15
C SER A 247 -4.41 -9.59 -33.07
N GLU A 248 -4.34 -9.92 -34.35
CA GLU A 248 -3.43 -9.25 -35.28
C GLU A 248 -4.01 -7.95 -35.90
N ASN A 249 -5.33 -7.77 -35.91
CA ASN A 249 -5.96 -6.62 -36.57
C ASN A 249 -6.10 -5.36 -35.70
N ILE A 250 -5.96 -5.44 -34.38
CA ILE A 250 -6.12 -4.25 -33.50
C ILE A 250 -4.79 -3.50 -33.28
N LEU A 251 -3.65 -4.20 -33.36
CA LEU A 251 -2.33 -3.56 -33.28
C LEU A 251 -1.96 -2.78 -34.54
N GLN A 252 -2.64 -3.04 -35.68
CA GLN A 252 -2.43 -2.29 -36.90
C GLN A 252 -3.17 -0.94 -36.94
N LEU A 253 -4.25 -0.78 -36.16
CA LEU A 253 -5.02 0.49 -36.09
C LEU A 253 -4.38 1.57 -35.19
N GLU A 254 -3.37 1.24 -34.40
CA GLU A 254 -2.66 2.25 -33.58
C GLU A 254 -1.48 2.92 -34.31
N ASN A 255 -1.07 2.41 -35.47
CA ASN A 255 0.09 2.88 -36.24
C ASN A 255 -0.22 3.19 -37.71
N GLU A 256 -1.47 3.40 -38.11
CA GLU A 256 -1.72 4.02 -39.41
C GLU A 256 -1.20 5.47 -39.36
N GLU A 257 -0.06 5.73 -39.99
CA GLU A 257 0.36 7.09 -40.33
C GLU A 257 -0.77 7.72 -41.15
N LEU A 258 -1.50 8.63 -40.51
CA LEU A 258 -2.53 9.40 -41.19
C LEU A 258 -1.86 10.15 -42.34
N GLU A 259 -2.43 10.07 -43.52
CA GLU A 259 -1.98 10.85 -44.68
C GLU A 259 -1.86 12.32 -44.30
N ALA A 260 -0.86 13.02 -44.85
CA ALA A 260 -0.59 14.41 -44.51
C ALA A 260 -1.87 15.27 -44.72
N GLY A 261 -2.39 15.85 -43.62
CA GLY A 261 -3.59 16.68 -43.62
C GLY A 261 -4.82 16.06 -42.94
N LEU A 262 -4.74 14.81 -42.52
CA LEU A 262 -5.81 14.17 -41.72
C LEU A 262 -5.55 14.31 -40.22
N SER A 263 -6.63 14.51 -39.46
CA SER A 263 -6.60 14.56 -37.99
C SER A 263 -7.59 13.55 -37.40
N SER A 264 -7.14 12.67 -36.52
CA SER A 264 -8.02 11.74 -35.81
C SER A 264 -8.68 12.43 -34.60
N ILE A 265 -9.98 12.21 -34.42
CA ILE A 265 -10.71 12.63 -33.24
C ILE A 265 -11.04 11.38 -32.41
N LYS A 266 -10.50 11.31 -31.20
CA LYS A 266 -10.77 10.18 -30.25
C LYS A 266 -11.88 10.57 -29.29
N ALA A 267 -12.73 9.60 -28.94
CA ALA A 267 -13.72 9.79 -27.89
C ALA A 267 -13.02 10.12 -26.54
N PRO A 268 -13.49 11.11 -25.78
CA PRO A 268 -12.85 11.53 -24.53
C PRO A 268 -13.00 10.50 -23.39
N MET A 269 -13.93 9.55 -23.54
CA MET A 269 -14.18 8.48 -22.57
C MET A 269 -14.58 7.20 -23.29
N GLN A 270 -14.43 6.09 -22.60
CA GLN A 270 -14.86 4.79 -23.09
C GLN A 270 -16.39 4.73 -23.14
N GLY A 271 -16.97 4.37 -24.29
CA GLY A 271 -18.42 4.27 -24.48
C GLY A 271 -18.77 3.60 -25.81
N MET A 272 -20.07 3.41 -26.03
CA MET A 272 -20.60 2.90 -27.28
C MET A 272 -21.14 4.07 -28.12
N ILE A 273 -20.71 4.16 -29.38
CA ILE A 273 -21.23 5.16 -30.31
C ILE A 273 -22.67 4.73 -30.70
N VAL A 274 -23.63 5.55 -30.34
CA VAL A 274 -25.07 5.29 -30.61
C VAL A 274 -25.51 5.87 -31.95
N LYS A 275 -24.93 7.02 -32.32
CA LYS A 275 -25.31 7.73 -33.54
C LYS A 275 -24.18 8.65 -34.01
N PHE A 276 -24.05 8.85 -35.30
CA PHE A 276 -23.23 9.89 -35.89
C PHE A 276 -24.13 11.05 -36.34
N ASP A 277 -23.80 12.27 -35.95
CA ASP A 277 -24.50 13.48 -36.36
C ASP A 277 -23.89 14.13 -37.61
N VAL A 278 -22.86 13.49 -38.18
CA VAL A 278 -22.16 13.91 -39.40
C VAL A 278 -22.01 12.76 -40.40
N LYS A 279 -21.93 13.09 -41.68
CA LYS A 279 -21.72 12.16 -42.79
C LYS A 279 -20.37 12.43 -43.47
N GLN A 280 -19.86 11.46 -44.21
CA GLN A 280 -18.65 11.64 -45.01
C GLN A 280 -18.88 12.79 -46.04
N GLY A 281 -17.98 13.78 -46.03
CA GLY A 281 -18.04 14.93 -46.86
C GLY A 281 -18.67 16.18 -46.20
N ASP A 282 -19.18 16.07 -44.98
CA ASP A 282 -19.70 17.22 -44.24
C ASP A 282 -18.58 18.15 -43.79
N GLU A 283 -18.79 19.46 -43.90
CA GLU A 283 -17.91 20.44 -43.29
C GLU A 283 -18.12 20.46 -41.75
N ILE A 284 -17.00 20.40 -41.03
CA ILE A 284 -17.01 20.44 -39.56
C ILE A 284 -16.23 21.67 -39.06
N TRP A 285 -16.70 22.25 -37.95
CA TRP A 285 -16.06 23.37 -37.29
C TRP A 285 -15.97 23.12 -35.80
N LYS A 286 -15.11 23.87 -35.12
CA LYS A 286 -14.90 23.73 -33.68
C LYS A 286 -16.22 23.95 -32.93
N GLY A 287 -16.65 22.90 -32.17
CA GLY A 287 -17.88 22.90 -31.38
C GLY A 287 -19.08 22.23 -32.06
N LYS A 288 -18.95 21.74 -33.32
CA LYS A 288 -20.00 20.93 -33.96
C LYS A 288 -20.05 19.53 -33.33
N PRO A 289 -21.23 19.06 -32.85
CA PRO A 289 -21.37 17.67 -32.41
C PRO A 289 -21.06 16.69 -33.55
N LEU A 290 -20.33 15.65 -33.26
CA LEU A 290 -19.96 14.59 -34.23
C LEU A 290 -20.69 13.27 -33.91
N LEU A 291 -21.01 13.06 -32.61
CA LEU A 291 -21.58 11.85 -32.05
C LEU A 291 -22.75 12.21 -31.14
#